data_d8da9a3b89cd831114c30b2a6c101018
#
_entry.id   d8da9a3b89cd831114c30b2a6c101018
#
_cell.length_a   1.000
_cell.length_b   1.000
_cell.length_c   1.000
_cell.angle_alpha   90.00
_cell.angle_beta   90.00
_cell.angle_gamma   90.00
#
_symmetry.space_group_name_H-M   'P 1'
#
loop_
_entity.id
_entity.type
_entity.pdbx_description
1 polymer ?
#
loop_
_entity_poly.entity_id
_entity_poly.type
_entity_poly.pdbx_seq_one_letter_code
_entity_poly.pdbx_strand_id
1 'polypeptide(L)'
;DYDDDSKENTFNTNVSLDVKTFKWLTFRVKGGLVYRNKERAMWFGKLTSNGSQTNGKAGIAGLTTYSYNTEALMMFNHSFTKKHNLNGTLGVVYNNKQVKQTSVTGEDFFTEDLRADGISQAARQYPYQLTKTGEQLFSVLARGVYNYANRYVATATFRADGSSKFDKKNRFSYFPSFALAWRINQEEWMKEFDKVSNLKLRL
;
A
#
# COMPACT_ATOMS: atom_id res chain seq x y z
N ASP A 1 -36.83 14.98 3.31
CA ASP A 1 -35.78 14.39 4.13
C ASP A 1 -34.65 13.82 3.28
N TYR A 2 -33.43 14.03 3.75
CA TYR A 2 -32.21 13.44 3.19
C TYR A 2 -31.53 12.58 4.26
N ASP A 3 -31.05 11.41 3.86
CA ASP A 3 -30.31 10.52 4.74
C ASP A 3 -29.12 9.93 3.99
N ASP A 4 -27.96 9.81 4.65
CA ASP A 4 -26.72 9.27 4.10
C ASP A 4 -25.96 8.52 5.20
N ASP A 5 -26.17 7.23 5.29
CA ASP A 5 -25.53 6.37 6.26
C ASP A 5 -24.40 5.57 5.61
N SER A 6 -23.26 5.48 6.28
CA SER A 6 -22.09 4.76 5.81
C SER A 6 -21.47 3.94 6.94
N LYS A 7 -21.39 2.62 6.72
CA LYS A 7 -20.74 1.68 7.63
C LYS A 7 -19.50 1.11 6.99
N GLU A 8 -18.39 1.12 7.72
CA GLU A 8 -17.12 0.56 7.26
C GLU A 8 -16.56 -0.39 8.32
N ASN A 9 -16.26 -1.61 7.89
CA ASN A 9 -15.57 -2.62 8.68
C ASN A 9 -14.23 -2.92 8.04
N THR A 10 -13.15 -2.80 8.81
CA THR A 10 -11.80 -3.11 8.34
C THR A 10 -11.16 -4.15 9.27
N PHE A 11 -10.70 -5.24 8.66
CA PHE A 11 -9.86 -6.23 9.31
C PHE A 11 -8.46 -6.14 8.71
N ASN A 12 -7.44 -5.99 9.55
CA ASN A 12 -6.05 -5.91 9.16
C ASN A 12 -5.20 -6.82 10.04
N THR A 13 -4.41 -7.67 9.41
CA THR A 13 -3.46 -8.54 10.11
C THR A 13 -2.14 -8.62 9.39
N ASN A 14 -1.05 -8.67 10.17
CA ASN A 14 0.29 -8.82 9.66
C ASN A 14 1.05 -9.84 10.49
N VAL A 15 1.78 -10.73 9.83
CA VAL A 15 2.64 -11.73 10.44
C VAL A 15 4.04 -11.57 9.90
N SER A 16 5.04 -11.69 10.76
CA SER A 16 6.45 -11.65 10.40
C SER A 16 7.21 -12.76 11.09
N LEU A 17 8.04 -13.48 10.33
CA LEU A 17 8.94 -14.50 10.82
C LEU A 17 10.37 -14.12 10.44
N ASP A 18 11.24 -13.99 11.43
CA ASP A 18 12.67 -13.75 11.28
C ASP A 18 13.45 -15.00 11.66
N VAL A 19 14.22 -15.53 10.73
CA VAL A 19 15.10 -16.67 10.94
C VAL A 19 16.55 -16.22 10.82
N LYS A 20 17.26 -16.15 11.95
CA LYS A 20 18.70 -15.86 12.01
C LYS A 20 19.48 -17.15 11.77
N THR A 21 19.92 -17.37 10.53
CA THR A 21 20.64 -18.58 10.14
C THR A 21 22.11 -18.49 10.59
N PHE A 22 22.71 -17.31 10.44
CA PHE A 22 24.06 -17.00 10.90
C PHE A 22 24.07 -15.64 11.61
N LYS A 23 25.13 -15.33 12.36
CA LYS A 23 25.29 -14.01 13.02
C LYS A 23 25.21 -12.83 12.04
N TRP A 24 25.53 -13.08 10.77
CA TRP A 24 25.57 -12.09 9.71
C TRP A 24 24.43 -12.22 8.68
N LEU A 25 23.55 -13.27 8.77
CA LEU A 25 22.50 -13.55 7.80
C LEU A 25 21.15 -13.80 8.48
N THR A 26 20.15 -13.04 8.08
CA THR A 26 18.76 -13.18 8.53
C THR A 26 17.83 -13.31 7.33
N PHE A 27 16.97 -14.29 7.36
CA PHE A 27 15.84 -14.41 6.46
C PHE A 27 14.60 -13.88 7.17
N ARG A 28 13.83 -13.06 6.46
CA ARG A 28 12.56 -12.51 6.94
C ARG A 28 11.47 -12.80 5.94
N VAL A 29 10.37 -13.36 6.42
CA VAL A 29 9.14 -13.52 5.65
C VAL A 29 8.05 -12.74 6.36
N LYS A 30 7.33 -11.90 5.61
CA LYS A 30 6.17 -11.18 6.11
C LYS A 30 4.96 -11.49 5.24
N GLY A 31 3.81 -11.58 5.87
CA GLY A 31 2.52 -11.65 5.21
C GLY A 31 1.55 -10.67 5.84
N GLY A 32 0.77 -10.00 5.02
CA GLY A 32 -0.27 -9.09 5.46
C GLY A 32 -1.56 -9.31 4.70
N LEU A 33 -2.67 -9.14 5.39
CA LEU A 33 -4.02 -9.21 4.85
C LEU A 33 -4.80 -7.98 5.30
N VAL A 34 -5.49 -7.33 4.36
CA VAL A 34 -6.45 -6.28 4.62
C VAL A 34 -7.77 -6.65 3.94
N TYR A 35 -8.81 -6.77 4.74
CA TYR A 35 -10.18 -6.87 4.29
C TYR A 35 -10.94 -5.64 4.73
N ARG A 36 -11.56 -4.93 3.80
CA ARG A 36 -12.40 -3.77 4.06
C ARG A 36 -13.74 -3.97 3.37
N ASN A 37 -14.80 -3.79 4.12
CA ASN A 37 -16.16 -3.73 3.60
C ASN A 37 -16.78 -2.40 4.00
N LYS A 38 -17.21 -1.62 3.00
CA LYS A 38 -17.93 -0.36 3.19
C LYS A 38 -19.28 -0.47 2.49
N GLU A 39 -20.32 -0.12 3.23
CA GLU A 39 -21.68 -0.01 2.73
C GLU A 39 -22.12 1.45 2.91
N ARG A 40 -22.83 1.97 1.93
CA ARG A 40 -23.41 3.30 1.97
C ARG A 40 -24.84 3.24 1.48
N ALA A 41 -25.77 3.74 2.29
CA ALA A 41 -27.16 3.88 1.96
C ALA A 41 -27.52 5.37 1.89
N MET A 42 -28.13 5.80 0.80
CA MET A 42 -28.55 7.19 0.57
C MET A 42 -30.04 7.23 0.29
N TRP A 43 -30.69 8.19 0.90
CA TRP A 43 -32.12 8.49 0.68
C TRP A 43 -32.32 9.97 0.36
N PHE A 44 -33.11 10.23 -0.66
CA PHE A 44 -33.57 11.55 -1.04
C PHE A 44 -35.10 11.53 -1.05
N GLY A 45 -35.72 12.10 0.00
CA GLY A 45 -37.17 12.19 0.13
C GLY A 45 -37.78 13.14 -0.90
N LYS A 46 -39.09 13.07 -1.06
CA LYS A 46 -39.87 13.80 -2.07
C LYS A 46 -39.72 15.31 -2.01
N LEU A 47 -39.33 15.87 -0.87
CA LEU A 47 -39.10 17.30 -0.69
C LEU A 47 -37.69 17.77 -1.01
N THR A 48 -36.78 16.86 -1.33
CA THR A 48 -35.40 17.21 -1.74
C THR A 48 -35.35 17.52 -3.25
N SER A 49 -34.35 18.29 -3.69
CA SER A 49 -34.17 18.60 -5.11
C SER A 49 -33.97 17.35 -5.98
N ASN A 50 -33.33 16.32 -5.43
CA ASN A 50 -33.08 15.05 -6.14
C ASN A 50 -34.27 14.09 -6.06
N GLY A 51 -34.98 14.05 -4.93
CA GLY A 51 -36.10 13.14 -4.72
C GLY A 51 -37.41 13.66 -5.28
N SER A 52 -37.63 14.98 -5.38
CA SER A 52 -38.85 15.57 -5.91
C SER A 52 -39.12 15.24 -7.39
N GLN A 53 -38.03 15.11 -8.16
CA GLN A 53 -38.12 14.77 -9.60
C GLN A 53 -38.47 13.30 -9.82
N THR A 54 -38.24 12.45 -8.86
CA THR A 54 -38.35 11.00 -8.99
C THR A 54 -39.30 10.38 -7.97
N ASN A 55 -40.13 11.20 -7.28
CA ASN A 55 -41.02 10.77 -6.21
C ASN A 55 -40.32 9.92 -5.12
N GLY A 56 -39.15 10.40 -4.69
CA GLY A 56 -38.23 9.70 -3.80
C GLY A 56 -37.18 8.89 -4.56
N LYS A 57 -35.95 8.91 -4.05
CA LYS A 57 -34.79 8.20 -4.62
C LYS A 57 -33.96 7.57 -3.53
N ALA A 58 -33.62 6.29 -3.72
CA ALA A 58 -32.70 5.55 -2.87
C ALA A 58 -31.50 5.02 -3.65
N GLY A 59 -30.35 4.97 -2.99
CA GLY A 59 -29.15 4.33 -3.52
C GLY A 59 -28.45 3.53 -2.45
N ILE A 60 -28.09 2.28 -2.74
CA ILE A 60 -27.25 1.45 -1.88
C ILE A 60 -26.00 1.11 -2.67
N ALA A 61 -24.82 1.38 -2.09
CA ALA A 61 -23.54 1.08 -2.67
C ALA A 61 -22.69 0.26 -1.70
N GLY A 62 -22.01 -0.75 -2.22
CA GLY A 62 -21.06 -1.58 -1.49
C GLY A 62 -19.67 -1.48 -2.11
N LEU A 63 -18.63 -1.38 -1.26
CA LEU A 63 -17.23 -1.43 -1.65
C LEU A 63 -16.52 -2.47 -0.80
N THR A 64 -16.15 -3.60 -1.41
CA THR A 64 -15.32 -4.60 -0.76
C THR A 64 -13.91 -4.54 -1.33
N THR A 65 -12.92 -4.35 -0.47
CA THR A 65 -11.50 -4.42 -0.83
C THR A 65 -10.86 -5.60 -0.12
N TYR A 66 -10.18 -6.43 -0.88
CA TYR A 66 -9.37 -7.52 -0.39
C TYR A 66 -7.94 -7.34 -0.89
N SER A 67 -7.00 -7.20 0.02
CA SER A 67 -5.59 -7.05 -0.32
C SER A 67 -4.73 -7.99 0.52
N TYR A 68 -3.77 -8.61 -0.12
CA TYR A 68 -2.71 -9.31 0.59
C TYR A 68 -1.35 -8.95 0.03
N ASN A 69 -0.37 -8.92 0.92
CA ASN A 69 1.02 -8.72 0.57
C ASN A 69 1.87 -9.83 1.17
N THR A 70 2.90 -10.21 0.44
CA THR A 70 3.91 -11.16 0.91
C THR A 70 5.28 -10.60 0.57
N GLU A 71 6.19 -10.66 1.53
CA GLU A 71 7.55 -10.19 1.40
C GLU A 71 8.51 -11.26 1.89
N ALA A 72 9.51 -11.60 1.11
CA ALA A 72 10.61 -12.47 1.52
C ALA A 72 11.93 -11.73 1.32
N LEU A 73 12.68 -11.53 2.40
CA LEU A 73 13.93 -10.79 2.42
C LEU A 73 15.08 -11.68 2.94
N MET A 74 16.21 -11.55 2.31
CA MET A 74 17.49 -12.01 2.81
C MET A 74 18.32 -10.78 3.17
N MET A 75 18.65 -10.64 4.44
CA MET A 75 19.42 -9.52 4.99
C MET A 75 20.76 -10.04 5.49
N PHE A 76 21.82 -9.44 5.01
CA PHE A 76 23.16 -9.75 5.48
C PHE A 76 23.85 -8.51 6.03
N ASN A 77 24.64 -8.70 7.08
CA ASN A 77 25.45 -7.67 7.72
C ASN A 77 26.77 -8.32 8.15
N HIS A 78 27.83 -8.00 7.43
CA HIS A 78 29.13 -8.60 7.67
C HIS A 78 30.26 -7.57 7.70
N SER A 79 31.09 -7.69 8.73
CA SER A 79 32.34 -6.92 8.87
C SER A 79 33.50 -7.82 8.49
N PHE A 80 34.07 -7.63 7.32
CA PHE A 80 35.25 -8.39 6.87
C PHE A 80 36.50 -8.04 7.66
N THR A 81 36.61 -6.77 8.04
CA THR A 81 37.66 -6.25 8.91
C THR A 81 37.10 -5.11 9.76
N LYS A 82 37.88 -4.54 10.68
CA LYS A 82 37.49 -3.36 11.47
C LYS A 82 37.14 -2.13 10.60
N LYS A 83 37.61 -2.10 9.33
CA LYS A 83 37.38 -0.98 8.40
C LYS A 83 36.35 -1.28 7.30
N HIS A 84 36.02 -2.53 7.04
CA HIS A 84 35.19 -2.93 5.91
C HIS A 84 33.89 -3.58 6.38
N ASN A 85 32.78 -2.86 6.25
CA ASN A 85 31.45 -3.34 6.59
C ASN A 85 30.57 -3.36 5.35
N LEU A 86 29.88 -4.46 5.12
CA LEU A 86 28.91 -4.62 4.05
C LEU A 86 27.55 -5.03 4.63
N ASN A 87 26.55 -4.22 4.36
CA ASN A 87 25.15 -4.54 4.64
C ASN A 87 24.42 -4.73 3.31
N GLY A 88 23.56 -5.70 3.23
CA GLY A 88 22.78 -5.91 2.02
C GLY A 88 21.43 -6.50 2.31
N THR A 89 20.54 -6.28 1.36
CA THR A 89 19.20 -6.83 1.35
C THR A 89 18.87 -7.28 -0.06
N LEU A 90 18.46 -8.53 -0.19
CA LEU A 90 17.84 -9.07 -1.39
C LEU A 90 16.42 -9.46 -1.03
N GLY A 91 15.48 -9.22 -1.93
CA GLY A 91 14.11 -9.54 -1.61
C GLY A 91 13.18 -9.60 -2.78
N VAL A 92 12.05 -10.26 -2.53
CA VAL A 92 10.90 -10.28 -3.41
C VAL A 92 9.68 -9.83 -2.63
N VAL A 93 8.82 -9.07 -3.30
CA VAL A 93 7.57 -8.57 -2.75
C VAL A 93 6.46 -8.86 -3.73
N TYR A 94 5.36 -9.38 -3.24
CA TYR A 94 4.16 -9.58 -4.01
C TYR A 94 2.98 -8.92 -3.32
N ASN A 95 2.26 -8.08 -4.06
CA ASN A 95 1.05 -7.42 -3.62
C ASN A 95 -0.09 -7.80 -4.56
N ASN A 96 -1.24 -8.10 -3.99
CA ASN A 96 -2.49 -8.29 -4.72
C ASN A 96 -3.57 -7.45 -4.05
N LYS A 97 -4.33 -6.72 -4.87
CA LYS A 97 -5.48 -5.97 -4.41
C LYS A 97 -6.65 -6.23 -5.35
N GLN A 98 -7.79 -6.58 -4.77
CA GLN A 98 -9.04 -6.76 -5.48
C GLN A 98 -10.08 -5.83 -4.88
N VAL A 99 -10.83 -5.16 -5.75
CA VAL A 99 -11.90 -4.24 -5.37
C VAL A 99 -13.17 -4.68 -6.09
N LYS A 100 -14.21 -4.90 -5.31
CA LYS A 100 -15.57 -5.18 -5.78
C LYS A 100 -16.45 -3.99 -5.40
N GLN A 101 -17.02 -3.33 -6.39
CA GLN A 101 -18.02 -2.30 -6.22
C GLN A 101 -19.38 -2.82 -6.65
N THR A 102 -20.38 -2.53 -5.85
CA THR A 102 -21.76 -2.87 -6.13
C THR A 102 -22.62 -1.65 -5.92
N SER A 103 -23.66 -1.46 -6.74
CA SER A 103 -24.64 -0.43 -6.49
C SER A 103 -25.99 -0.84 -7.04
N VAL A 104 -27.03 -0.37 -6.36
CA VAL A 104 -28.43 -0.44 -6.79
C VAL A 104 -29.08 0.91 -6.51
N THR A 105 -29.96 1.33 -7.39
CA THR A 105 -30.72 2.58 -7.26
C THR A 105 -32.19 2.27 -7.49
N GLY A 106 -33.05 2.88 -6.68
CA GLY A 106 -34.49 2.81 -6.82
C GLY A 106 -35.10 4.21 -6.80
N GLU A 107 -36.17 4.40 -7.54
CA GLU A 107 -36.94 5.64 -7.63
C GLU A 107 -38.45 5.33 -7.60
N ASP A 108 -39.25 6.35 -7.30
CA ASP A 108 -40.70 6.27 -7.26
C ASP A 108 -41.21 5.34 -6.14
N PHE A 109 -41.21 5.90 -4.94
CA PHE A 109 -41.62 5.21 -3.72
C PHE A 109 -43.05 5.57 -3.36
N PHE A 110 -43.84 4.57 -3.05
CA PHE A 110 -45.21 4.77 -2.54
C PHE A 110 -45.16 5.37 -1.12
N THR A 111 -44.30 4.89 -0.26
CA THR A 111 -44.08 5.41 1.11
C THR A 111 -42.60 5.74 1.32
N GLU A 112 -42.32 6.65 2.27
CA GLU A 112 -40.96 7.04 2.66
C GLU A 112 -40.51 6.40 3.98
N ASP A 113 -41.35 5.54 4.59
CA ASP A 113 -41.13 5.00 5.93
C ASP A 113 -39.84 4.19 6.06
N LEU A 114 -39.51 3.40 5.06
CA LEU A 114 -38.32 2.53 5.07
C LEU A 114 -37.09 3.21 4.45
N ARG A 115 -37.25 4.38 3.84
CA ARG A 115 -36.15 5.11 3.18
C ARG A 115 -35.32 4.19 2.24
N ALA A 116 -33.98 4.20 2.40
CA ALA A 116 -33.08 3.36 1.60
C ALA A 116 -33.29 1.85 1.84
N ASP A 117 -33.69 1.42 3.03
CA ASP A 117 -33.97 0.02 3.34
C ASP A 117 -35.18 -0.53 2.54
N GLY A 118 -36.06 0.35 2.11
CA GLY A 118 -37.21 0.04 1.26
C GLY A 118 -36.90 0.01 -0.24
N ILE A 119 -35.66 -0.03 -0.69
CA ILE A 119 -35.28 0.08 -2.09
C ILE A 119 -35.90 -0.99 -3.00
N SER A 120 -36.19 -2.17 -2.46
CA SER A 120 -36.91 -3.23 -3.18
C SER A 120 -38.37 -2.90 -3.50
N GLN A 121 -38.96 -1.89 -2.83
CA GLN A 121 -40.34 -1.43 -3.03
C GLN A 121 -40.45 -0.27 -4.02
N ALA A 122 -39.31 0.21 -4.55
CA ALA A 122 -39.29 1.24 -5.56
C ALA A 122 -40.01 0.75 -6.84
N ALA A 123 -40.94 1.53 -7.36
CA ALA A 123 -41.66 1.20 -8.60
C ALA A 123 -40.73 1.19 -9.81
N ARG A 124 -39.65 1.98 -9.75
CA ARG A 124 -38.60 1.99 -10.76
C ARG A 124 -37.27 1.54 -10.13
N GLN A 125 -36.83 0.36 -10.49
CA GLN A 125 -35.53 -0.17 -10.06
C GLN A 125 -34.54 -0.15 -11.22
N TYR A 126 -33.34 0.36 -10.95
CA TYR A 126 -32.25 0.32 -11.92
C TYR A 126 -31.49 -1.00 -11.79
N PRO A 127 -30.89 -1.49 -12.90
CA PRO A 127 -30.12 -2.72 -12.86
C PRO A 127 -29.01 -2.68 -11.83
N TYR A 128 -28.86 -3.76 -11.09
CA TYR A 128 -27.73 -3.98 -10.18
C TYR A 128 -26.42 -3.84 -10.95
N GLN A 129 -25.56 -2.97 -10.48
CA GLN A 129 -24.23 -2.76 -11.06
C GLN A 129 -23.19 -3.49 -10.24
N LEU A 130 -22.29 -4.20 -10.92
CA LEU A 130 -21.17 -4.89 -10.33
C LEU A 130 -19.91 -4.59 -11.13
N THR A 131 -18.94 -3.95 -10.48
CA THR A 131 -17.62 -3.74 -11.06
C THR A 131 -16.59 -4.45 -10.21
N LYS A 132 -15.72 -5.23 -10.86
CA LYS A 132 -14.56 -5.88 -10.21
C LYS A 132 -13.30 -5.38 -10.87
N THR A 133 -12.38 -4.88 -10.07
CA THR A 133 -11.04 -4.49 -10.51
C THR A 133 -10.00 -5.18 -9.65
N GLY A 134 -8.84 -5.45 -10.24
CA GLY A 134 -7.75 -6.08 -9.53
C GLY A 134 -6.41 -5.56 -10.02
N GLU A 135 -5.43 -5.53 -9.14
CA GLU A 135 -4.06 -5.21 -9.46
C GLU A 135 -3.12 -6.16 -8.74
N GLN A 136 -2.07 -6.56 -9.43
CA GLN A 136 -1.00 -7.37 -8.90
C GLN A 136 0.32 -6.66 -9.17
N LEU A 137 1.17 -6.60 -8.18
CA LEU A 137 2.51 -6.04 -8.27
C LEU A 137 3.50 -7.07 -7.74
N PHE A 138 4.46 -7.43 -8.57
CA PHE A 138 5.59 -8.25 -8.20
C PHE A 138 6.86 -7.42 -8.29
N SER A 139 7.65 -7.41 -7.23
CA SER A 139 8.87 -6.61 -7.13
C SER A 139 10.03 -7.48 -6.71
N VAL A 140 11.17 -7.25 -7.34
CA VAL A 140 12.47 -7.77 -6.91
C VAL A 140 13.33 -6.59 -6.49
N LEU A 141 13.98 -6.69 -5.34
CA LEU A 141 14.84 -5.64 -4.82
C LEU A 141 16.20 -6.20 -4.39
N ALA A 142 17.23 -5.41 -4.66
CA ALA A 142 18.59 -5.63 -4.19
C ALA A 142 19.16 -4.31 -3.71
N ARG A 143 19.72 -4.28 -2.50
CA ARG A 143 20.39 -3.12 -1.91
C ARG A 143 21.69 -3.55 -1.28
N GLY A 144 22.76 -2.83 -1.55
CA GLY A 144 24.05 -2.97 -0.89
C GLY A 144 24.49 -1.64 -0.30
N VAL A 145 25.01 -1.67 0.92
CA VAL A 145 25.61 -0.52 1.61
C VAL A 145 27.00 -0.94 2.07
N TYR A 146 28.00 -0.38 1.44
CA TYR A 146 29.39 -0.58 1.80
C TYR A 146 29.90 0.60 2.59
N ASN A 147 30.48 0.33 3.76
CA ASN A 147 31.04 1.33 4.65
C ASN A 147 32.53 1.04 4.85
N TYR A 148 33.38 1.99 4.44
CA TYR A 148 34.82 1.93 4.64
C TYR A 148 35.26 2.86 5.76
N ALA A 149 35.94 2.30 6.77
CA ALA A 149 36.51 2.99 7.92
C ALA A 149 35.54 3.91 8.68
N ASN A 150 34.24 3.69 8.56
CA ASN A 150 33.18 4.56 9.06
C ASN A 150 33.21 6.01 8.47
N ARG A 151 33.98 6.23 7.41
CA ARG A 151 34.16 7.53 6.74
C ARG A 151 33.43 7.60 5.41
N TYR A 152 33.60 6.61 4.56
CA TYR A 152 33.04 6.55 3.21
C TYR A 152 31.93 5.50 3.14
N VAL A 153 30.77 5.90 2.67
CA VAL A 153 29.63 5.01 2.52
C VAL A 153 29.16 5.05 1.07
N ALA A 154 29.16 3.91 0.42
CA ALA A 154 28.56 3.73 -0.90
C ALA A 154 27.28 2.90 -0.77
N THR A 155 26.22 3.34 -1.41
CA THR A 155 24.95 2.62 -1.47
C THR A 155 24.57 2.39 -2.92
N ALA A 156 24.25 1.16 -3.27
CA ALA A 156 23.66 0.81 -4.55
C ALA A 156 22.32 0.11 -4.30
N THR A 157 21.30 0.49 -5.04
CA THR A 157 19.97 -0.13 -4.96
C THR A 157 19.49 -0.44 -6.38
N PHE A 158 18.89 -1.58 -6.55
CA PHE A 158 18.21 -1.98 -7.77
C PHE A 158 16.82 -2.50 -7.40
N ARG A 159 15.80 -2.04 -8.12
CA ARG A 159 14.44 -2.54 -7.99
C ARG A 159 13.84 -2.78 -9.37
N ALA A 160 13.18 -3.91 -9.53
CA ALA A 160 12.40 -4.24 -10.70
C ALA A 160 10.97 -4.48 -10.27
N ASP A 161 10.01 -3.74 -10.84
CA ASP A 161 8.59 -3.80 -10.51
C ASP A 161 7.80 -4.25 -11.74
N GLY A 162 7.05 -5.33 -11.59
CA GLY A 162 6.15 -5.84 -12.62
C GLY A 162 4.69 -5.68 -12.18
N SER A 163 3.92 -4.89 -12.94
CA SER A 163 2.51 -4.62 -12.63
C SER A 163 1.56 -5.25 -13.65
N SER A 164 0.47 -5.84 -13.15
CA SER A 164 -0.59 -6.40 -13.99
C SER A 164 -1.39 -5.35 -14.77
N LYS A 165 -1.24 -4.07 -14.44
CA LYS A 165 -1.91 -2.96 -15.14
C LYS A 165 -1.28 -2.62 -16.50
N PHE A 166 -0.04 -3.07 -16.71
CA PHE A 166 0.68 -2.85 -17.97
C PHE A 166 0.60 -4.07 -18.88
N ASP A 167 0.69 -3.83 -20.18
CA ASP A 167 0.76 -4.89 -21.18
C ASP A 167 1.96 -5.82 -20.92
N LYS A 168 1.80 -7.09 -21.31
CA LYS A 168 2.81 -8.15 -21.08
C LYS A 168 4.21 -7.77 -21.55
N LYS A 169 4.33 -7.00 -22.65
CA LYS A 169 5.61 -6.56 -23.20
C LYS A 169 6.33 -5.49 -22.37
N ASN A 170 5.58 -4.65 -21.67
CA ASN A 170 6.11 -3.50 -20.92
C ASN A 170 5.77 -3.60 -19.42
N ARG A 171 5.59 -4.81 -18.91
CA ARG A 171 5.13 -5.04 -17.55
C ARG A 171 6.15 -4.66 -16.49
N PHE A 172 7.45 -4.77 -16.79
CA PHE A 172 8.53 -4.52 -15.85
C PHE A 172 9.16 -3.14 -16.05
N SER A 173 9.35 -2.43 -14.94
CA SER A 173 10.10 -1.19 -14.86
C SER A 173 11.29 -1.38 -13.92
N TYR A 174 12.43 -0.74 -14.23
CA TYR A 174 13.68 -0.93 -13.52
C TYR A 174 14.15 0.39 -12.92
N PHE A 175 14.54 0.36 -11.66
CA PHE A 175 14.89 1.53 -10.87
C PHE A 175 16.27 1.33 -10.21
N PRO A 176 17.36 1.54 -10.94
CA PRO A 176 18.70 1.58 -10.33
C PRO A 176 18.88 2.91 -9.60
N SER A 177 19.56 2.88 -8.46
CA SER A 177 20.01 4.08 -7.77
C SER A 177 21.37 3.86 -7.12
N PHE A 178 22.14 4.95 -7.02
CA PHE A 178 23.46 4.96 -6.43
C PHE A 178 23.63 6.22 -5.57
N ALA A 179 24.27 6.07 -4.41
CA ALA A 179 24.56 7.19 -3.53
C ALA A 179 25.91 7.02 -2.86
N LEU A 180 26.61 8.13 -2.69
CA LEU A 180 27.87 8.23 -1.94
C LEU A 180 27.70 9.15 -0.75
N ALA A 181 28.35 8.83 0.35
CA ALA A 181 28.42 9.70 1.50
C ALA A 181 29.80 9.70 2.11
N TRP A 182 30.29 10.88 2.45
CA TRP A 182 31.54 11.11 3.15
C TRP A 182 31.25 11.73 4.52
N ARG A 183 31.63 11.03 5.57
CA ARG A 183 31.54 11.48 6.97
C ARG A 183 32.82 12.24 7.32
N ILE A 184 32.85 13.53 7.02
CA ILE A 184 34.01 14.39 7.18
C ILE A 184 34.43 14.48 8.65
N ASN A 185 33.46 14.48 9.57
CA ASN A 185 33.73 14.48 11.01
C ASN A 185 34.48 13.24 11.53
N GLN A 186 34.61 12.19 10.72
CA GLN A 186 35.38 10.97 11.08
C GLN A 186 36.81 11.01 10.55
N GLU A 187 37.21 12.04 9.83
CA GLU A 187 38.57 12.21 9.37
C GLU A 187 39.51 12.62 10.54
N GLU A 188 40.77 12.19 10.47
CA GLU A 188 41.74 12.42 11.56
C GLU A 188 41.94 13.92 11.84
N TRP A 189 42.01 14.72 10.74
CA TRP A 189 42.19 16.19 10.82
C TRP A 189 40.98 16.93 11.36
N MET A 190 39.77 16.31 11.35
CA MET A 190 38.55 16.90 11.92
C MET A 190 38.38 16.59 13.42
N LYS A 191 39.10 15.63 13.96
CA LYS A 191 39.00 15.26 15.39
C LYS A 191 39.48 16.37 16.33
N GLU A 192 40.28 17.31 15.84
CA GLU A 192 40.76 18.48 16.59
C GLU A 192 39.70 19.58 16.70
N PHE A 193 38.61 19.49 15.92
CA PHE A 193 37.52 20.48 15.91
C PHE A 193 36.34 19.99 16.77
N ASP A 194 36.44 20.09 18.09
CA ASP A 194 35.43 19.64 19.06
C ASP A 194 34.03 20.27 18.89
N LYS A 195 33.94 21.38 18.18
CA LYS A 195 32.67 22.10 17.95
C LYS A 195 31.79 21.47 16.85
N VAL A 196 32.33 20.57 16.04
CA VAL A 196 31.61 19.95 14.91
C VAL A 196 31.34 18.48 15.21
N SER A 197 30.20 18.19 15.77
CA SER A 197 29.81 16.82 16.14
C SER A 197 29.37 15.95 14.95
N ASN A 198 28.85 16.54 13.86
CA ASN A 198 28.41 15.81 12.66
C ASN A 198 28.56 16.68 11.41
N LEU A 199 29.45 16.24 10.51
CA LEU A 199 29.61 16.85 9.19
C LEU A 199 29.66 15.73 8.14
N LYS A 200 28.66 15.69 7.26
CA LYS A 200 28.49 14.66 6.25
C LYS A 200 28.11 15.26 4.90
N LEU A 201 28.90 14.94 3.90
CA LEU A 201 28.57 15.23 2.48
C LEU A 201 27.86 14.01 1.87
N ARG A 202 26.84 14.25 1.05
CA ARG A 202 26.09 13.22 0.32
C ARG A 202 25.89 13.65 -1.13
N LEU A 203 26.05 12.67 -2.03
CA LEU A 203 25.76 12.75 -3.45
C LEU A 203 24.78 11.64 -3.82
#